data_1ff0761f1739b2a6c0d3f4834e69b01e
#
_entry.id   1ff0761f1739b2a6c0d3f4834e69b01e
#
_cell.length_a   1.000
_cell.length_b   1.000
_cell.length_c   1.000
_cell.angle_alpha   90.00
_cell.angle_beta   90.00
_cell.angle_gamma   90.00
#
_symmetry.space_group_name_H-M   'P 1'
#
loop_
_entity.id
_entity.type
_entity.pdbx_description
1 polymer ?
#
loop_
_entity_poly.entity_id
_entity_poly.type
_entity_poly.pdbx_seq_one_letter_code
_entity_poly.pdbx_strand_id
1 'polypeptide(L)'
;MPEFAYTDLLPLGQDTTQYQLLTADGVARRSAFGREFLEVDPEVLTLLAREGMRDIAHLLRPGHLRQLRSILDDPEASPNDRFVARELLTNACISAGGVLPMCQDTGTAIIMGKRGGEVLTDGRDEEHLARGVYDAYTQLNLRYSQLAPLTMWDERNTGSNLPAQIELYAAPGAEYKLLLMAKGGGSANKSFLYQQTKAVLNEASMVTFLTEKIGSLGTAACPPYHLAIVIGGTSAEYALKTAKYASARYLDTLPVEGSPTGHGFRDPDMEQLVLEITRRIGIGAQFGGKYFCHDVRVIRLPRHGASCPVAIAVSCSADRQVLAKITADGVFLEELETDPAQYLPDTTAEDLTGDVVPIDLRRPMTEIRAELTRHPVATRLSLTGPLMVARDIAHAKIAERLAAGEPMPRYLIDHPVYYAGPAKTPEGFASGSFGPTTAGRMDTYVDQFQAAGGSLVMLAKGNRSPAVTRACQTYGGFYLGSVGGAAARLAKDFITRVEAIEYPELGMEAVWQIEVRDFPAFIIVDDKGNDFFADTGGPLLTIGNRP
;
A
#
# COMPACT_ATOMS: atom_id res chain seq x y z
N MET A 1 23.13 -23.73 -37.07
CA MET A 1 22.73 -23.55 -35.67
C MET A 1 22.71 -22.05 -35.44
N PRO A 2 21.76 -21.51 -34.64
CA PRO A 2 21.81 -20.10 -34.29
C PRO A 2 23.14 -19.80 -33.56
N GLU A 3 23.74 -18.67 -33.88
CA GLU A 3 24.95 -18.18 -33.21
C GLU A 3 24.58 -17.79 -31.75
N PHE A 4 25.51 -18.03 -30.80
CA PHE A 4 25.31 -17.63 -29.42
C PHE A 4 25.26 -16.11 -29.31
N ALA A 5 24.14 -15.56 -28.80
CA ALA A 5 23.97 -14.14 -28.48
C ALA A 5 23.40 -14.03 -27.07
N TYR A 6 24.14 -13.39 -26.17
CA TYR A 6 23.63 -13.06 -24.84
C TYR A 6 22.74 -11.81 -24.90
N THR A 7 21.58 -11.89 -24.27
CA THR A 7 20.68 -10.73 -24.10
C THR A 7 20.30 -10.64 -22.64
N ASP A 8 20.46 -9.47 -22.02
CA ASP A 8 19.92 -9.23 -20.68
C ASP A 8 18.39 -9.39 -20.73
N LEU A 9 17.85 -10.11 -19.76
CA LEU A 9 16.40 -10.35 -19.70
C LEU A 9 15.60 -9.06 -19.43
N LEU A 10 16.18 -8.11 -18.70
CA LEU A 10 15.59 -6.80 -18.40
C LEU A 10 16.60 -5.69 -18.78
N PRO A 11 16.76 -5.38 -20.08
CA PRO A 11 17.72 -4.38 -20.55
C PRO A 11 17.19 -2.97 -20.25
N LEU A 12 17.54 -2.44 -19.09
CA LEU A 12 17.16 -1.07 -18.71
C LEU A 12 17.91 -0.04 -19.55
N GLY A 13 17.19 1.00 -19.96
CA GLY A 13 17.76 2.17 -20.63
C GLY A 13 18.53 3.08 -19.68
N GLN A 14 18.80 4.31 -20.15
CA GLN A 14 19.51 5.32 -19.36
C GLN A 14 18.72 5.68 -18.10
N ASP A 15 19.41 5.73 -16.98
CA ASP A 15 18.86 6.24 -15.71
C ASP A 15 18.77 7.78 -15.77
N THR A 16 17.56 8.31 -15.68
CA THR A 16 17.27 9.76 -15.68
C THR A 16 16.85 10.27 -14.31
N THR A 17 17.00 9.44 -13.27
CA THR A 17 16.63 9.79 -11.90
C THR A 17 17.47 10.97 -11.39
N GLN A 18 16.80 11.93 -10.75
CA GLN A 18 17.50 12.99 -10.02
C GLN A 18 17.96 12.45 -8.67
N TYR A 19 19.23 12.66 -8.37
CA TYR A 19 19.86 12.17 -7.16
C TYR A 19 20.41 13.33 -6.34
N GLN A 20 20.24 13.26 -5.03
CA GLN A 20 20.93 14.09 -4.05
C GLN A 20 22.12 13.33 -3.45
N LEU A 21 23.21 14.05 -3.18
CA LEU A 21 24.38 13.50 -2.49
C LEU A 21 24.04 13.27 -1.02
N LEU A 22 24.15 12.03 -0.54
CA LEU A 22 24.01 11.68 0.86
C LEU A 22 25.32 11.90 1.62
N THR A 23 26.42 11.41 1.07
CA THR A 23 27.77 11.64 1.58
C THR A 23 28.82 11.39 0.49
N ALA A 24 29.92 12.14 0.55
CA ALA A 24 31.11 11.87 -0.26
C ALA A 24 32.12 10.97 0.50
N ASP A 25 31.93 10.77 1.80
CA ASP A 25 32.82 9.96 2.63
C ASP A 25 32.50 8.45 2.48
N GLY A 26 33.49 7.62 2.79
CA GLY A 26 33.36 6.16 2.82
C GLY A 26 33.41 5.49 1.44
N VAL A 27 33.81 6.22 0.39
CA VAL A 27 34.08 5.68 -0.96
C VAL A 27 35.47 6.08 -1.42
N ALA A 28 36.18 5.17 -2.08
CA ALA A 28 37.52 5.44 -2.58
C ALA A 28 37.81 4.66 -3.88
N ARG A 29 38.62 5.26 -4.77
CA ARG A 29 39.18 4.54 -5.93
C ARG A 29 40.40 3.75 -5.48
N ARG A 30 40.50 2.51 -5.92
CA ARG A 30 41.65 1.62 -5.70
C ARG A 30 42.10 1.02 -7.01
N SER A 31 43.37 1.18 -7.32
CA SER A 31 44.00 0.53 -8.47
C SER A 31 44.67 -0.79 -8.03
N ALA A 32 44.24 -1.90 -8.60
CA ALA A 32 44.84 -3.21 -8.38
C ALA A 32 44.76 -4.05 -9.65
N PHE A 33 45.78 -4.89 -9.90
CA PHE A 33 45.81 -5.80 -11.06
C PHE A 33 45.57 -5.10 -12.43
N GLY A 34 45.93 -3.85 -12.55
CA GLY A 34 45.70 -3.05 -13.77
C GLY A 34 44.25 -2.63 -14.01
N ARG A 35 43.42 -2.69 -12.98
CA ARG A 35 41.99 -2.29 -13.00
C ARG A 35 41.72 -1.28 -11.89
N GLU A 36 40.71 -0.44 -12.11
CA GLU A 36 40.18 0.46 -11.09
C GLU A 36 39.00 -0.20 -10.37
N PHE A 37 38.99 -0.11 -9.06
CA PHE A 37 37.94 -0.60 -8.18
C PHE A 37 37.35 0.56 -7.37
N LEU A 38 36.07 0.42 -7.04
CA LEU A 38 35.38 1.24 -6.04
C LEU A 38 35.43 0.50 -4.70
N GLU A 39 36.19 1.01 -3.74
CA GLU A 39 36.13 0.54 -2.36
C GLU A 39 35.02 1.27 -1.62
N VAL A 40 34.16 0.52 -0.93
CA VAL A 40 33.00 1.03 -0.18
C VAL A 40 33.13 0.63 1.28
N ASP A 41 33.16 1.62 2.17
CA ASP A 41 33.13 1.40 3.61
C ASP A 41 31.77 0.76 4.00
N PRO A 42 31.76 -0.32 4.77
CA PRO A 42 30.52 -0.96 5.23
C PRO A 42 29.51 -0.03 5.90
N GLU A 43 29.94 0.95 6.67
CA GLU A 43 29.07 1.92 7.33
C GLU A 43 28.25 2.77 6.34
N VAL A 44 28.74 2.92 5.11
CA VAL A 44 28.01 3.60 4.04
C VAL A 44 26.72 2.84 3.67
N LEU A 45 26.76 1.50 3.66
CA LEU A 45 25.57 0.68 3.38
C LEU A 45 24.55 0.80 4.51
N THR A 46 25.03 0.86 5.76
CA THR A 46 24.18 1.09 6.94
C THR A 46 23.52 2.48 6.87
N LEU A 47 24.31 3.52 6.60
CA LEU A 47 23.81 4.89 6.44
C LEU A 47 22.76 4.97 5.31
N LEU A 48 23.09 4.45 4.14
CA LEU A 48 22.21 4.49 2.96
C LEU A 48 20.87 3.80 3.23
N ALA A 49 20.87 2.60 3.83
CA ALA A 49 19.65 1.88 4.15
C ALA A 49 18.83 2.62 5.21
N ARG A 50 19.46 3.19 6.25
CA ARG A 50 18.76 3.97 7.28
C ARG A 50 18.07 5.21 6.69
N GLU A 51 18.80 6.01 5.93
CA GLU A 51 18.28 7.25 5.36
C GLU A 51 17.23 6.96 4.26
N GLY A 52 17.47 5.97 3.42
CA GLY A 52 16.49 5.55 2.43
C GLY A 52 15.16 5.07 3.05
N MET A 53 15.21 4.29 4.15
CA MET A 53 14.00 3.86 4.86
C MET A 53 13.31 5.03 5.57
N ARG A 54 14.06 6.01 6.09
CA ARG A 54 13.50 7.27 6.63
C ARG A 54 12.75 8.02 5.53
N ASP A 55 13.40 8.23 4.41
CA ASP A 55 12.84 9.04 3.32
C ASP A 55 11.57 8.42 2.75
N ILE A 56 11.54 7.13 2.44
CA ILE A 56 10.32 6.48 1.92
C ILE A 56 9.19 6.36 2.96
N ALA A 57 9.47 6.47 4.24
CA ALA A 57 8.43 6.52 5.27
C ALA A 57 7.72 7.88 5.35
N HIS A 58 8.38 8.96 4.89
CA HIS A 58 7.93 10.33 5.11
C HIS A 58 7.74 11.15 3.82
N LEU A 59 8.45 10.82 2.75
CA LEU A 59 8.50 11.60 1.53
C LEU A 59 7.98 10.80 0.33
N LEU A 60 7.54 11.50 -0.70
CA LEU A 60 7.01 10.93 -1.94
C LEU A 60 7.77 11.46 -3.16
N ARG A 61 7.75 10.71 -4.24
CA ARG A 61 8.25 11.16 -5.55
C ARG A 61 7.42 12.34 -6.07
N PRO A 62 8.05 13.39 -6.65
CA PRO A 62 7.31 14.50 -7.26
C PRO A 62 6.29 14.06 -8.31
N GLY A 63 6.61 12.98 -9.07
CA GLY A 63 5.69 12.42 -10.06
C GLY A 63 4.39 11.89 -9.46
N HIS A 64 4.45 11.21 -8.32
CA HIS A 64 3.27 10.72 -7.60
C HIS A 64 2.40 11.88 -7.08
N LEU A 65 3.02 12.91 -6.51
CA LEU A 65 2.30 14.10 -6.03
C LEU A 65 1.60 14.86 -7.16
N ARG A 66 2.23 14.98 -8.34
CA ARG A 66 1.59 15.53 -9.54
C ARG A 66 0.37 14.73 -9.99
N GLN A 67 0.42 13.39 -9.90
CA GLN A 67 -0.73 12.54 -10.22
C GLN A 67 -1.89 12.73 -9.23
N LEU A 68 -1.61 12.87 -7.93
CA LEU A 68 -2.63 13.23 -6.94
C LEU A 68 -3.22 14.61 -7.22
N ARG A 69 -2.38 15.61 -7.54
CA ARG A 69 -2.85 16.96 -7.90
C ARG A 69 -3.73 16.94 -9.15
N SER A 70 -3.39 16.15 -10.16
CA SER A 70 -4.17 16.05 -11.40
C SER A 70 -5.61 15.56 -11.17
N ILE A 71 -5.86 14.79 -10.12
CA ILE A 71 -7.23 14.37 -9.73
C ILE A 71 -8.04 15.59 -9.26
N LEU A 72 -7.41 16.52 -8.54
CA LEU A 72 -8.09 17.73 -8.07
C LEU A 72 -8.41 18.70 -9.22
N ASP A 73 -7.55 18.73 -10.22
CA ASP A 73 -7.68 19.61 -11.38
C ASP A 73 -8.62 19.04 -12.48
N ASP A 74 -8.98 17.75 -12.41
CA ASP A 74 -9.85 17.09 -13.39
C ASP A 74 -11.33 17.43 -13.12
N PRO A 75 -12.02 18.13 -14.05
CA PRO A 75 -13.44 18.47 -13.89
C PRO A 75 -14.37 17.25 -13.88
N GLU A 76 -13.92 16.11 -14.43
CA GLU A 76 -14.69 14.87 -14.47
C GLU A 76 -14.44 13.96 -13.25
N ALA A 77 -13.49 14.32 -12.36
CA ALA A 77 -13.26 13.55 -11.14
C ALA A 77 -14.50 13.61 -10.23
N SER A 78 -14.83 12.48 -9.61
CA SER A 78 -15.92 12.45 -8.63
C SER A 78 -15.57 13.29 -7.39
N PRO A 79 -16.57 13.81 -6.64
CA PRO A 79 -16.32 14.46 -5.36
C PRO A 79 -15.52 13.57 -4.39
N ASN A 80 -15.75 12.25 -4.41
CA ASN A 80 -15.04 11.29 -3.57
C ASN A 80 -13.59 11.07 -4.05
N ASP A 81 -13.33 11.02 -5.37
CA ASP A 81 -11.94 10.99 -5.89
C ASP A 81 -11.15 12.22 -5.44
N ARG A 82 -11.74 13.43 -5.59
CA ARG A 82 -11.10 14.68 -5.15
C ARG A 82 -10.86 14.71 -3.65
N PHE A 83 -11.85 14.27 -2.87
CA PHE A 83 -11.71 14.21 -1.41
C PHE A 83 -10.51 13.31 -1.01
N VAL A 84 -10.44 12.08 -1.53
CA VAL A 84 -9.34 11.15 -1.23
C VAL A 84 -8.00 11.72 -1.67
N ALA A 85 -7.90 12.28 -2.89
CA ALA A 85 -6.65 12.88 -3.39
C ALA A 85 -6.17 14.03 -2.49
N ARG A 86 -7.09 14.89 -2.02
CA ARG A 86 -6.76 15.97 -1.09
C ARG A 86 -6.29 15.46 0.27
N GLU A 87 -6.96 14.44 0.83
CA GLU A 87 -6.54 13.83 2.09
C GLU A 87 -5.13 13.20 1.97
N LEU A 88 -4.81 12.58 0.83
CA LEU A 88 -3.48 12.01 0.58
C LEU A 88 -2.40 13.10 0.41
N LEU A 89 -2.70 14.21 -0.28
CA LEU A 89 -1.77 15.35 -0.38
C LEU A 89 -1.54 16.02 0.98
N THR A 90 -2.60 16.25 1.76
CA THR A 90 -2.48 16.80 3.11
C THR A 90 -1.68 15.86 4.02
N ASN A 91 -1.88 14.54 3.88
CA ASN A 91 -1.10 13.53 4.58
C ASN A 91 0.40 13.61 4.23
N ALA A 92 0.74 13.81 2.95
CA ALA A 92 2.12 13.99 2.50
C ALA A 92 2.76 15.23 3.13
N CYS A 93 2.03 16.36 3.22
CA CYS A 93 2.51 17.57 3.89
C CYS A 93 2.82 17.33 5.38
N ILE A 94 1.95 16.60 6.08
CA ILE A 94 2.17 16.28 7.49
C ILE A 94 3.38 15.34 7.65
N SER A 95 3.47 14.32 6.80
CA SER A 95 4.51 13.31 6.87
C SER A 95 5.89 13.88 6.52
N ALA A 96 5.99 14.83 5.59
CA ALA A 96 7.23 15.50 5.22
C ALA A 96 7.93 16.20 6.40
N GLY A 97 7.20 16.48 7.48
CA GLY A 97 7.78 16.93 8.75
C GLY A 97 8.65 15.90 9.47
N GLY A 98 8.76 14.66 8.99
CA GLY A 98 9.67 13.62 9.48
C GLY A 98 9.33 13.02 10.85
N VAL A 99 8.13 13.31 11.41
CA VAL A 99 7.69 12.83 12.73
C VAL A 99 6.68 11.70 12.63
N LEU A 100 5.62 11.91 11.86
CA LEU A 100 4.57 10.92 11.61
C LEU A 100 4.79 10.26 10.25
N PRO A 101 5.07 8.96 10.16
CA PRO A 101 5.15 8.29 8.87
C PRO A 101 3.81 8.38 8.12
N MET A 102 3.85 8.44 6.79
CA MET A 102 2.63 8.63 5.97
C MET A 102 1.59 7.52 6.12
N CYS A 103 2.01 6.33 6.53
CA CYS A 103 1.14 5.17 6.73
C CYS A 103 1.42 4.54 8.10
N GLN A 104 0.37 4.05 8.79
CA GLN A 104 0.51 3.30 10.04
C GLN A 104 1.17 1.94 9.84
N ASP A 105 1.01 1.33 8.66
CA ASP A 105 1.73 0.12 8.26
C ASP A 105 3.00 0.54 7.51
N THR A 106 4.09 0.69 8.25
CA THR A 106 5.36 1.14 7.68
C THR A 106 6.06 0.07 6.84
N GLY A 107 5.51 -1.15 6.83
CA GLY A 107 5.78 -2.19 5.85
C GLY A 107 7.01 -3.05 6.13
N THR A 108 7.18 -4.07 5.30
CA THR A 108 8.40 -4.88 5.20
C THR A 108 9.42 -4.13 4.37
N ALA A 109 10.65 -3.98 4.89
CA ALA A 109 11.76 -3.43 4.13
C ALA A 109 12.25 -4.43 3.08
N ILE A 110 12.40 -3.96 1.84
CA ILE A 110 12.87 -4.74 0.70
C ILE A 110 13.98 -3.96 0.02
N ILE A 111 15.15 -4.56 -0.15
CA ILE A 111 16.29 -3.95 -0.83
C ILE A 111 16.74 -4.88 -1.95
N MET A 112 16.78 -4.35 -3.17
CA MET A 112 17.39 -5.00 -4.31
C MET A 112 18.64 -4.22 -4.70
N GLY A 113 19.80 -4.91 -4.77
CA GLY A 113 21.06 -4.29 -5.17
C GLY A 113 21.67 -4.96 -6.41
N LYS A 114 22.27 -4.15 -7.29
CA LYS A 114 23.14 -4.57 -8.37
C LYS A 114 24.55 -4.09 -8.06
N ARG A 115 25.41 -4.99 -7.56
CA ARG A 115 26.80 -4.67 -7.21
C ARG A 115 27.69 -4.94 -8.40
N GLY A 116 28.40 -3.92 -8.86
CA GLY A 116 29.39 -4.03 -9.92
C GLY A 116 30.55 -4.96 -9.56
N GLY A 117 31.11 -5.66 -10.53
CA GLY A 117 32.24 -6.59 -10.33
C GLY A 117 33.53 -5.90 -9.88
N GLU A 118 33.63 -4.58 -10.05
CA GLU A 118 34.71 -3.73 -9.58
C GLU A 118 34.38 -3.02 -8.24
N VAL A 119 33.31 -3.36 -7.55
CA VAL A 119 32.96 -2.83 -6.21
C VAL A 119 33.51 -3.77 -5.14
N LEU A 120 34.36 -3.24 -4.27
CA LEU A 120 34.97 -3.92 -3.14
C LEU A 120 34.24 -3.51 -1.85
N THR A 121 33.74 -4.50 -1.12
CA THR A 121 33.18 -4.38 0.22
C THR A 121 33.84 -5.42 1.13
N ASP A 122 33.46 -5.48 2.41
CA ASP A 122 33.91 -6.56 3.32
C ASP A 122 33.18 -7.89 3.10
N GLY A 123 32.23 -7.96 2.15
CA GLY A 123 31.46 -9.16 1.81
C GLY A 123 30.24 -9.40 2.71
N ARG A 124 29.93 -8.51 3.65
CA ARG A 124 28.75 -8.58 4.56
C ARG A 124 27.69 -7.54 4.23
N ASP A 125 27.53 -7.24 2.97
CA ASP A 125 26.63 -6.18 2.48
C ASP A 125 25.19 -6.33 3.01
N GLU A 126 24.67 -7.55 3.06
CA GLU A 126 23.32 -7.83 3.59
C GLU A 126 23.20 -7.48 5.07
N GLU A 127 24.22 -7.78 5.88
CA GLU A 127 24.27 -7.47 7.31
C GLU A 127 24.25 -5.94 7.54
N HIS A 128 25.06 -5.19 6.79
CA HIS A 128 25.13 -3.73 6.90
C HIS A 128 23.85 -3.05 6.43
N LEU A 129 23.24 -3.50 5.34
CA LEU A 129 21.93 -3.02 4.87
C LEU A 129 20.82 -3.35 5.89
N ALA A 130 20.81 -4.57 6.45
CA ALA A 130 19.88 -4.95 7.50
C ALA A 130 20.06 -4.10 8.77
N ARG A 131 21.30 -3.74 9.13
CA ARG A 131 21.59 -2.85 10.24
C ARG A 131 20.98 -1.46 10.03
N GLY A 132 21.08 -0.89 8.83
CA GLY A 132 20.43 0.38 8.49
C GLY A 132 18.91 0.32 8.60
N VAL A 133 18.30 -0.78 8.14
CA VAL A 133 16.86 -1.04 8.33
C VAL A 133 16.51 -1.08 9.82
N TYR A 134 17.27 -1.84 10.63
CA TYR A 134 17.09 -1.90 12.08
C TYR A 134 17.14 -0.51 12.72
N ASP A 135 18.14 0.29 12.38
CA ASP A 135 18.33 1.62 12.94
C ASP A 135 17.15 2.54 12.59
N ALA A 136 16.67 2.53 11.33
CA ALA A 136 15.50 3.30 10.93
C ALA A 136 14.25 2.91 11.73
N TYR A 137 13.95 1.60 11.83
CA TYR A 137 12.72 1.15 12.49
C TYR A 137 12.77 1.28 14.02
N THR A 138 13.95 1.25 14.63
CA THR A 138 14.10 1.39 16.10
C THR A 138 14.19 2.83 16.57
N GLN A 139 14.80 3.72 15.76
CA GLN A 139 15.06 5.12 16.14
C GLN A 139 13.93 6.07 15.71
N LEU A 140 13.16 5.72 14.66
CA LEU A 140 12.04 6.52 14.18
C LEU A 140 10.70 5.99 14.72
N ASN A 141 9.63 6.75 14.48
CA ASN A 141 8.27 6.40 14.90
C ASN A 141 7.61 5.37 13.94
N LEU A 142 8.39 4.39 13.47
CA LEU A 142 7.93 3.34 12.57
C LEU A 142 7.39 2.14 13.35
N ARG A 143 6.46 1.39 12.75
CA ARG A 143 5.82 0.22 13.36
C ARG A 143 6.59 -1.06 13.02
N TYR A 144 6.79 -1.93 14.01
CA TYR A 144 7.29 -3.28 13.78
C TYR A 144 6.17 -4.17 13.26
N SER A 145 6.33 -4.72 12.05
CA SER A 145 5.32 -5.55 11.39
C SER A 145 5.80 -6.96 11.08
N GLN A 146 7.08 -7.29 11.39
CA GLN A 146 7.63 -8.62 11.15
C GLN A 146 7.36 -9.55 12.33
N LEU A 147 6.83 -10.73 12.02
CA LEU A 147 6.63 -11.83 12.97
C LEU A 147 7.65 -12.92 12.71
N ALA A 148 8.29 -13.39 13.79
CA ALA A 148 9.17 -14.53 13.76
C ALA A 148 8.36 -15.81 14.08
N PRO A 149 8.35 -16.83 13.21
CA PRO A 149 7.76 -18.12 13.52
C PRO A 149 8.63 -18.84 14.57
N LEU A 150 8.07 -19.16 15.72
CA LEU A 150 8.72 -19.95 16.75
C LEU A 150 8.47 -21.45 16.55
N THR A 151 7.26 -21.76 16.09
CA THR A 151 6.85 -23.11 15.65
C THR A 151 5.99 -22.96 14.40
N MET A 152 5.36 -24.04 13.92
CA MET A 152 4.38 -23.97 12.84
C MET A 152 3.17 -23.07 13.20
N TRP A 153 2.86 -22.96 14.47
CA TRP A 153 1.62 -22.32 14.96
C TRP A 153 1.86 -21.07 15.81
N ASP A 154 3.05 -20.92 16.37
CA ASP A 154 3.39 -19.83 17.28
C ASP A 154 4.27 -18.80 16.59
N GLU A 155 3.90 -17.53 16.71
CA GLU A 155 4.63 -16.41 16.17
C GLU A 155 4.88 -15.32 17.22
N ARG A 156 5.97 -14.60 17.07
CA ARG A 156 6.31 -13.48 17.93
C ARG A 156 6.77 -12.29 17.09
N ASN A 157 6.30 -11.07 17.43
CA ASN A 157 6.82 -9.85 16.82
C ASN A 157 8.31 -9.70 17.13
N THR A 158 9.12 -9.43 16.11
CA THR A 158 10.59 -9.35 16.24
C THR A 158 11.07 -8.13 17.03
N GLY A 159 10.22 -7.09 17.15
CA GLY A 159 10.58 -5.83 17.83
C GLY A 159 11.65 -4.99 17.12
N SER A 160 11.98 -5.34 15.87
CA SER A 160 13.03 -4.69 15.07
C SER A 160 12.65 -4.47 13.61
N ASN A 161 11.52 -5.02 13.18
CA ASN A 161 11.09 -5.14 11.78
C ASN A 161 12.06 -5.93 10.88
N LEU A 162 12.97 -6.70 11.46
CA LEU A 162 13.79 -7.70 10.75
C LEU A 162 13.13 -9.08 10.82
N PRO A 163 13.44 -9.98 9.87
CA PRO A 163 14.35 -9.81 8.75
C PRO A 163 13.77 -8.89 7.65
N ALA A 164 14.65 -8.16 6.97
CA ALA A 164 14.36 -7.50 5.71
C ALA A 164 14.53 -8.50 4.55
N GLN A 165 13.87 -8.26 3.42
CA GLN A 165 14.16 -8.98 2.18
C GLN A 165 15.28 -8.24 1.45
N ILE A 166 16.50 -8.81 1.42
CA ILE A 166 17.66 -8.22 0.75
C ILE A 166 18.14 -9.18 -0.33
N GLU A 167 18.23 -8.70 -1.56
CA GLU A 167 18.65 -9.48 -2.73
C GLU A 167 19.73 -8.72 -3.50
N LEU A 168 20.93 -9.29 -3.57
CA LEU A 168 22.08 -8.66 -4.21
C LEU A 168 22.49 -9.46 -5.44
N TYR A 169 22.64 -8.77 -6.57
CA TYR A 169 22.99 -9.33 -7.86
C TYR A 169 24.34 -8.78 -8.32
N ALA A 170 25.13 -9.62 -8.95
CA ALA A 170 26.34 -9.19 -9.65
C ALA A 170 25.96 -8.41 -10.92
N ALA A 171 26.69 -7.34 -11.21
CA ALA A 171 26.58 -6.54 -12.40
C ALA A 171 28.00 -6.18 -12.93
N PRO A 172 28.16 -5.80 -14.19
CA PRO A 172 29.43 -5.25 -14.65
C PRO A 172 29.68 -3.85 -14.12
N GLY A 173 30.98 -3.44 -14.04
CA GLY A 173 31.40 -2.08 -13.73
C GLY A 173 31.67 -1.81 -12.25
N ALA A 174 31.89 -0.52 -11.91
CA ALA A 174 32.29 -0.02 -10.60
C ALA A 174 31.20 0.84 -9.94
N GLU A 175 29.93 0.50 -10.17
CA GLU A 175 28.79 1.15 -9.51
C GLU A 175 28.02 0.14 -8.66
N TYR A 176 27.47 0.61 -7.55
CA TYR A 176 26.53 -0.18 -6.74
C TYR A 176 25.17 0.52 -6.76
N LYS A 177 24.21 -0.06 -7.45
CA LYS A 177 22.85 0.49 -7.60
C LYS A 177 21.90 -0.27 -6.71
N LEU A 178 21.02 0.45 -6.02
CA LEU A 178 20.04 -0.14 -5.10
C LEU A 178 18.64 0.44 -5.35
N LEU A 179 17.64 -0.40 -5.14
CA LEU A 179 16.23 -0.02 -5.02
C LEU A 179 15.77 -0.41 -3.63
N LEU A 180 15.36 0.56 -2.83
CA LEU A 180 14.81 0.36 -1.51
C LEU A 180 13.29 0.55 -1.57
N MET A 181 12.54 -0.36 -0.96
CA MET A 181 11.08 -0.36 -0.93
C MET A 181 10.57 -0.70 0.46
N ALA A 182 9.37 -0.19 0.80
CA ALA A 182 8.60 -0.68 1.93
C ALA A 182 7.20 -1.09 1.46
N LYS A 183 6.87 -2.37 1.58
CA LYS A 183 5.55 -2.91 1.20
C LYS A 183 4.76 -3.27 2.46
N GLY A 184 3.66 -2.55 2.69
CA GLY A 184 2.70 -2.88 3.75
C GLY A 184 1.88 -4.12 3.42
N GLY A 185 1.25 -4.72 4.44
CA GLY A 185 0.43 -5.92 4.28
C GLY A 185 -0.69 -5.78 3.25
N GLY A 186 -1.27 -4.58 3.10
CA GLY A 186 -2.27 -4.31 2.06
C GLY A 186 -1.73 -4.55 0.66
N SER A 187 -0.58 -3.95 0.32
CA SER A 187 0.06 -4.14 -1.00
C SER A 187 0.59 -5.56 -1.19
N ALA A 188 1.18 -6.17 -0.14
CA ALA A 188 1.67 -7.54 -0.20
C ALA A 188 0.53 -8.53 -0.52
N ASN A 189 -0.63 -8.36 0.11
CA ASN A 189 -1.81 -9.19 -0.11
C ASN A 189 -2.50 -8.96 -1.47
N LYS A 190 -2.06 -7.98 -2.25
CA LYS A 190 -2.53 -7.70 -3.62
C LYS A 190 -1.44 -8.00 -4.67
N SER A 191 -0.58 -8.97 -4.35
CA SER A 191 0.37 -9.57 -5.27
C SER A 191 -0.11 -10.98 -5.61
N PHE A 192 -0.45 -11.22 -6.87
CA PHE A 192 -1.04 -12.48 -7.35
C PHE A 192 -0.24 -13.06 -8.50
N LEU A 193 -0.22 -14.37 -8.55
CA LEU A 193 0.30 -15.14 -9.68
C LEU A 193 -0.79 -16.09 -10.18
N TYR A 194 -1.12 -15.98 -11.45
CA TYR A 194 -2.07 -16.84 -12.14
C TYR A 194 -1.34 -17.65 -13.19
N GLN A 195 -1.44 -18.98 -13.09
CA GLN A 195 -0.93 -19.87 -14.13
C GLN A 195 -1.93 -19.94 -15.27
N GLN A 196 -1.55 -19.37 -16.41
CA GLN A 196 -2.33 -19.37 -17.62
C GLN A 196 -1.64 -20.19 -18.71
N THR A 197 -2.30 -20.32 -19.84
CA THR A 197 -1.77 -20.96 -21.06
C THR A 197 -1.69 -19.95 -22.19
N LYS A 198 -1.15 -20.38 -23.34
CA LYS A 198 -1.13 -19.54 -24.57
C LYS A 198 -2.54 -19.03 -24.94
N ALA A 199 -3.61 -19.68 -24.50
CA ALA A 199 -4.99 -19.28 -24.80
C ALA A 199 -5.33 -17.87 -24.33
N VAL A 200 -4.68 -17.36 -23.28
CA VAL A 200 -4.87 -15.98 -22.79
C VAL A 200 -4.21 -14.92 -23.70
N LEU A 201 -3.30 -15.33 -24.57
CA LEU A 201 -2.53 -14.41 -25.45
C LEU A 201 -3.31 -14.03 -26.71
N ASN A 202 -4.50 -13.50 -26.54
CA ASN A 202 -5.28 -12.76 -27.52
C ASN A 202 -6.07 -11.67 -26.79
N GLU A 203 -6.43 -10.61 -27.48
CA GLU A 203 -7.01 -9.41 -26.87
C GLU A 203 -8.28 -9.73 -26.07
N ALA A 204 -9.22 -10.47 -26.65
CA ALA A 204 -10.50 -10.79 -26.01
C ALA A 204 -10.33 -11.53 -24.68
N SER A 205 -9.56 -12.61 -24.69
CA SER A 205 -9.32 -13.42 -23.48
C SER A 205 -8.53 -12.64 -22.43
N MET A 206 -7.55 -11.85 -22.85
CA MET A 206 -6.73 -11.06 -21.93
C MET A 206 -7.55 -9.95 -21.27
N VAL A 207 -8.36 -9.21 -22.02
CA VAL A 207 -9.26 -8.17 -21.49
C VAL A 207 -10.25 -8.76 -20.49
N THR A 208 -10.91 -9.88 -20.83
CA THR A 208 -11.84 -10.55 -19.92
C THR A 208 -11.14 -10.96 -18.62
N PHE A 209 -9.99 -11.62 -18.73
CA PHE A 209 -9.20 -12.06 -17.58
C PHE A 209 -8.75 -10.88 -16.70
N LEU A 210 -8.19 -9.83 -17.29
CA LEU A 210 -7.69 -8.67 -16.54
C LEU A 210 -8.83 -7.89 -15.89
N THR A 211 -9.97 -7.71 -16.57
CA THR A 211 -11.14 -7.03 -15.98
C THR A 211 -11.61 -7.73 -14.71
N GLU A 212 -11.72 -9.07 -14.74
CA GLU A 212 -12.09 -9.85 -13.55
C GLU A 212 -11.07 -9.70 -12.41
N LYS A 213 -9.78 -9.89 -12.74
CA LYS A 213 -8.73 -9.92 -11.71
C LYS A 213 -8.46 -8.54 -11.12
N ILE A 214 -8.49 -7.48 -11.91
CA ILE A 214 -8.33 -6.10 -11.44
C ILE A 214 -9.52 -5.68 -10.57
N GLY A 215 -10.76 -6.00 -10.98
CA GLY A 215 -11.95 -5.73 -10.16
C GLY A 215 -11.87 -6.38 -8.77
N SER A 216 -11.27 -7.57 -8.67
CA SER A 216 -11.09 -8.29 -7.40
C SER A 216 -10.02 -7.69 -6.48
N LEU A 217 -9.21 -6.74 -6.94
CA LEU A 217 -8.20 -6.08 -6.08
C LEU A 217 -8.86 -5.31 -4.93
N GLY A 218 -9.98 -4.62 -5.20
CA GLY A 218 -10.66 -3.80 -4.20
C GLY A 218 -9.76 -2.69 -3.63
N THR A 219 -10.15 -2.14 -2.49
CA THR A 219 -9.49 -0.96 -1.89
C THR A 219 -8.60 -1.26 -0.67
N ALA A 220 -8.43 -2.53 -0.31
CA ALA A 220 -7.67 -2.92 0.89
C ALA A 220 -6.19 -2.45 0.89
N ALA A 221 -5.60 -2.27 -0.29
CA ALA A 221 -4.24 -1.74 -0.45
C ALA A 221 -4.18 -0.22 -0.62
N CYS A 222 -5.29 0.50 -0.46
CA CYS A 222 -5.39 1.97 -0.54
C CYS A 222 -5.04 2.54 -1.93
N PRO A 223 -5.97 2.48 -2.90
CA PRO A 223 -5.81 3.17 -4.18
C PRO A 223 -5.82 4.72 -3.97
N PRO A 224 -5.42 5.51 -4.98
CA PRO A 224 -5.07 5.12 -6.35
C PRO A 224 -3.78 4.30 -6.43
N TYR A 225 -3.78 3.25 -7.29
CA TYR A 225 -2.65 2.33 -7.42
C TYR A 225 -1.68 2.71 -8.53
N HIS A 226 -0.40 2.35 -8.35
CA HIS A 226 0.49 2.04 -9.47
C HIS A 226 0.36 0.53 -9.72
N LEU A 227 -0.35 0.16 -10.78
CA LEU A 227 -0.66 -1.22 -11.11
C LEU A 227 0.42 -1.80 -12.02
N ALA A 228 0.90 -2.98 -11.68
CA ALA A 228 1.85 -3.72 -12.51
C ALA A 228 1.27 -5.08 -12.91
N ILE A 229 1.40 -5.40 -14.19
CA ILE A 229 1.01 -6.67 -14.80
C ILE A 229 2.21 -7.21 -15.55
N VAL A 230 2.55 -8.46 -15.30
CA VAL A 230 3.63 -9.16 -16.01
C VAL A 230 3.05 -10.39 -16.68
N ILE A 231 3.22 -10.50 -17.99
CA ILE A 231 2.71 -11.58 -18.82
C ILE A 231 3.88 -12.40 -19.33
N GLY A 232 3.96 -13.66 -18.91
CA GLY A 232 5.08 -14.55 -19.14
C GLY A 232 6.08 -14.52 -17.98
N GLY A 233 7.22 -15.15 -18.20
CA GLY A 233 8.30 -15.34 -17.25
C GLY A 233 8.99 -16.68 -17.46
N THR A 234 10.30 -16.71 -17.29
CA THR A 234 11.11 -17.96 -17.37
C THR A 234 10.79 -18.90 -16.19
N SER A 235 10.28 -18.32 -15.09
CA SER A 235 9.68 -19.02 -13.95
C SER A 235 8.51 -18.21 -13.38
N ALA A 236 7.68 -18.85 -12.57
CA ALA A 236 6.59 -18.22 -11.84
C ALA A 236 7.10 -17.15 -10.86
N GLU A 237 8.17 -17.48 -10.13
CA GLU A 237 8.86 -16.56 -9.22
C GLU A 237 9.36 -15.30 -9.94
N TYR A 238 9.98 -15.48 -11.12
CA TYR A 238 10.51 -14.36 -11.87
C TYR A 238 9.42 -13.41 -12.36
N ALA A 239 8.26 -13.94 -12.77
CA ALA A 239 7.10 -13.13 -13.14
C ALA A 239 6.62 -12.28 -11.96
N LEU A 240 6.49 -12.88 -10.76
CA LEU A 240 6.03 -12.17 -9.57
C LEU A 240 7.04 -11.13 -9.08
N LYS A 241 8.34 -11.45 -9.12
CA LYS A 241 9.43 -10.51 -8.80
C LYS A 241 9.44 -9.32 -9.77
N THR A 242 9.28 -9.58 -11.06
CA THR A 242 9.20 -8.52 -12.08
C THR A 242 7.99 -7.61 -11.85
N ALA A 243 6.83 -8.15 -11.47
CA ALA A 243 5.66 -7.35 -11.13
C ALA A 243 5.91 -6.42 -9.92
N LYS A 244 6.65 -6.90 -8.91
CA LYS A 244 7.08 -6.06 -7.78
C LYS A 244 7.94 -4.88 -8.25
N TYR A 245 8.92 -5.12 -9.11
CA TYR A 245 9.79 -4.07 -9.66
C TYR A 245 9.02 -3.09 -10.55
N ALA A 246 8.12 -3.60 -11.40
CA ALA A 246 7.27 -2.77 -12.25
C ALA A 246 6.35 -1.87 -11.42
N SER A 247 5.78 -2.38 -10.30
CA SER A 247 4.95 -1.57 -9.38
C SER A 247 5.73 -0.45 -8.70
N ALA A 248 7.06 -0.56 -8.60
CA ALA A 248 7.95 0.50 -8.10
C ALA A 248 8.46 1.43 -9.22
N ARG A 249 8.01 1.23 -10.46
CA ARG A 249 8.44 1.96 -11.66
C ARG A 249 9.93 1.79 -12.00
N TYR A 250 10.56 0.77 -11.42
CA TYR A 250 11.98 0.45 -11.68
C TYR A 250 12.24 0.00 -13.12
N LEU A 251 11.19 -0.48 -13.82
CA LEU A 251 11.28 -1.00 -15.18
C LEU A 251 10.79 -0.03 -16.26
N ASP A 252 10.62 1.25 -15.93
CA ASP A 252 10.04 2.25 -16.83
C ASP A 252 10.91 2.52 -18.08
N THR A 253 12.21 2.23 -18.02
CA THR A 253 13.17 2.39 -19.12
C THR A 253 13.38 1.13 -19.96
N LEU A 254 12.59 0.06 -19.75
CA LEU A 254 12.60 -1.09 -20.66
C LEU A 254 12.22 -0.70 -22.08
N PRO A 255 12.74 -1.40 -23.11
CA PRO A 255 12.28 -1.19 -24.48
C PRO A 255 10.77 -1.45 -24.59
N VAL A 256 10.15 -0.87 -25.62
CA VAL A 256 8.71 -1.03 -25.91
C VAL A 256 8.43 -2.06 -27.00
N GLU A 257 9.46 -2.71 -27.52
CA GLU A 257 9.36 -3.77 -28.53
C GLU A 257 10.11 -5.02 -28.07
N GLY A 258 9.63 -6.17 -28.49
CA GLY A 258 10.28 -7.46 -28.23
C GLY A 258 11.46 -7.72 -29.17
N SER A 259 12.27 -8.74 -28.85
CA SER A 259 13.40 -9.17 -29.65
C SER A 259 13.37 -10.70 -29.88
N PRO A 260 13.84 -11.18 -31.03
CA PRO A 260 13.99 -12.61 -31.29
C PRO A 260 14.97 -13.30 -30.32
N THR A 261 15.88 -12.55 -29.69
CA THR A 261 16.83 -13.05 -28.69
C THR A 261 16.22 -13.17 -27.29
N GLY A 262 15.02 -12.62 -27.07
CA GLY A 262 14.22 -12.85 -25.87
C GLY A 262 14.56 -11.97 -24.68
N HIS A 263 14.28 -10.66 -24.76
CA HIS A 263 14.25 -9.77 -23.60
C HIS A 263 12.81 -9.41 -23.20
N GLY A 264 12.64 -8.86 -22.01
CA GLY A 264 11.39 -8.25 -21.56
C GLY A 264 11.20 -6.87 -22.19
N PHE A 265 9.94 -6.49 -22.39
CA PHE A 265 9.57 -5.17 -22.89
C PHE A 265 8.28 -4.66 -22.23
N ARG A 266 8.09 -3.34 -22.25
CA ARG A 266 6.82 -2.69 -21.87
C ARG A 266 5.90 -2.65 -23.08
N ASP A 267 4.60 -2.77 -22.82
CA ASP A 267 3.55 -2.64 -23.85
C ASP A 267 2.67 -1.42 -23.53
N PRO A 268 3.00 -0.21 -24.06
CA PRO A 268 2.25 1.01 -23.78
C PRO A 268 0.78 0.96 -24.24
N ASP A 269 0.46 0.25 -25.31
CA ASP A 269 -0.92 0.12 -25.80
C ASP A 269 -1.75 -0.71 -24.82
N MET A 270 -1.18 -1.79 -24.29
CA MET A 270 -1.80 -2.58 -23.24
C MET A 270 -1.91 -1.81 -21.92
N GLU A 271 -0.90 -0.99 -21.56
CA GLU A 271 -0.95 -0.12 -20.38
C GLU A 271 -2.14 0.84 -20.46
N GLN A 272 -2.34 1.49 -21.61
CA GLN A 272 -3.47 2.40 -21.82
C GLN A 272 -4.82 1.66 -21.79
N LEU A 273 -4.92 0.50 -22.45
CA LEU A 273 -6.12 -0.32 -22.43
C LEU A 273 -6.50 -0.74 -20.99
N VAL A 274 -5.54 -1.20 -20.21
CA VAL A 274 -5.76 -1.59 -18.82
C VAL A 274 -6.14 -0.38 -17.96
N LEU A 275 -5.52 0.78 -18.18
CA LEU A 275 -5.90 2.00 -17.47
C LEU A 275 -7.37 2.37 -17.72
N GLU A 276 -7.86 2.23 -18.95
CA GLU A 276 -9.28 2.43 -19.28
C GLU A 276 -10.19 1.39 -18.58
N ILE A 277 -9.75 0.14 -18.49
CA ILE A 277 -10.46 -0.89 -17.69
C ILE A 277 -10.60 -0.42 -16.25
N THR A 278 -9.52 0.05 -15.63
CA THR A 278 -9.54 0.50 -14.22
C THR A 278 -10.48 1.67 -13.98
N ARG A 279 -10.57 2.60 -14.93
CA ARG A 279 -11.49 3.75 -14.86
C ARG A 279 -12.96 3.35 -14.90
N ARG A 280 -13.29 2.31 -15.68
CA ARG A 280 -14.69 1.82 -15.85
C ARG A 280 -15.18 0.96 -14.71
N ILE A 281 -14.29 0.42 -13.87
CA ILE A 281 -14.68 -0.38 -12.70
C ILE A 281 -15.53 0.45 -11.71
N GLY A 282 -15.35 1.76 -11.65
CA GLY A 282 -16.16 2.65 -10.83
C GLY A 282 -15.79 2.73 -9.35
N ILE A 283 -14.78 1.96 -8.90
CA ILE A 283 -14.27 2.00 -7.51
C ILE A 283 -13.65 3.37 -7.18
N GLY A 284 -13.03 4.01 -8.17
CA GLY A 284 -12.34 5.28 -7.99
C GLY A 284 -11.16 5.21 -7.04
N ALA A 285 -10.79 6.34 -6.46
CA ALA A 285 -9.69 6.42 -5.51
C ALA A 285 -9.95 5.59 -4.24
N GLN A 286 -11.18 5.40 -3.78
CA GLN A 286 -11.59 4.43 -2.74
C GLN A 286 -13.12 4.32 -2.60
N PHE A 287 -13.87 5.38 -2.90
CA PHE A 287 -15.30 5.51 -2.56
C PHE A 287 -16.15 5.97 -3.75
N GLY A 288 -15.81 5.52 -4.95
CA GLY A 288 -16.52 5.82 -6.20
C GLY A 288 -15.84 6.88 -7.06
N GLY A 289 -15.74 6.60 -8.35
CA GLY A 289 -15.11 7.45 -9.35
C GLY A 289 -14.29 6.67 -10.36
N LYS A 290 -13.33 7.35 -11.01
CA LYS A 290 -12.51 6.75 -12.08
C LYS A 290 -11.04 6.53 -11.71
N TYR A 291 -10.58 7.06 -10.58
CA TYR A 291 -9.16 7.06 -10.22
C TYR A 291 -8.73 5.86 -9.37
N PHE A 292 -9.11 4.64 -9.82
CA PHE A 292 -8.65 3.42 -9.16
C PHE A 292 -7.14 3.20 -9.29
N CYS A 293 -6.56 3.60 -10.43
CA CYS A 293 -5.13 3.60 -10.66
C CYS A 293 -4.64 4.98 -11.13
N HIS A 294 -3.44 5.35 -10.71
CA HIS A 294 -2.70 6.47 -11.28
C HIS A 294 -2.16 6.13 -12.67
N ASP A 295 -1.55 4.96 -12.75
CA ASP A 295 -0.94 4.43 -13.96
C ASP A 295 -0.85 2.90 -13.92
N VAL A 296 -0.51 2.32 -15.06
CA VAL A 296 -0.34 0.88 -15.26
C VAL A 296 1.01 0.62 -15.91
N ARG A 297 1.63 -0.50 -15.54
CA ARG A 297 2.80 -1.06 -16.23
C ARG A 297 2.45 -2.46 -16.69
N VAL A 298 2.60 -2.72 -17.98
CA VAL A 298 2.44 -4.05 -18.58
C VAL A 298 3.78 -4.50 -19.14
N ILE A 299 4.36 -5.52 -18.52
CA ILE A 299 5.65 -6.10 -18.92
C ILE A 299 5.39 -7.45 -19.57
N ARG A 300 5.94 -7.62 -20.77
CA ARG A 300 5.92 -8.89 -21.51
C ARG A 300 7.29 -9.55 -21.38
N LEU A 301 7.31 -10.78 -20.87
CA LEU A 301 8.53 -11.57 -20.67
C LEU A 301 8.57 -12.80 -21.59
N PRO A 302 9.76 -13.28 -21.96
CA PRO A 302 9.95 -14.63 -22.50
C PRO A 302 9.35 -15.67 -21.55
N ARG A 303 8.84 -16.77 -22.09
CA ARG A 303 8.20 -17.83 -21.31
C ARG A 303 8.51 -19.22 -21.84
N HIS A 304 8.34 -20.22 -21.02
CA HIS A 304 8.27 -21.60 -21.48
C HIS A 304 7.04 -21.80 -22.37
N GLY A 305 7.17 -22.52 -23.48
CA GLY A 305 6.11 -22.70 -24.47
C GLY A 305 4.79 -23.25 -23.89
N ALA A 306 4.88 -24.12 -22.88
CA ALA A 306 3.74 -24.77 -22.23
C ALA A 306 3.11 -23.98 -21.08
N SER A 307 3.68 -22.86 -20.65
CA SER A 307 3.16 -22.04 -19.55
C SER A 307 3.07 -20.56 -19.90
N CYS A 308 2.12 -19.85 -19.30
CA CYS A 308 2.00 -18.40 -19.44
C CYS A 308 1.60 -17.80 -18.07
N PRO A 309 2.54 -17.67 -17.13
CA PRO A 309 2.23 -17.04 -15.86
C PRO A 309 1.83 -15.58 -16.10
N VAL A 310 0.82 -15.10 -15.38
CA VAL A 310 0.42 -13.69 -15.32
C VAL A 310 0.52 -13.25 -13.86
N ALA A 311 1.39 -12.30 -13.59
CA ALA A 311 1.54 -11.72 -12.27
C ALA A 311 0.91 -10.33 -12.22
N ILE A 312 0.25 -10.02 -11.11
CA ILE A 312 -0.35 -8.71 -10.83
C ILE A 312 0.17 -8.24 -9.48
N ALA A 313 0.64 -7.01 -9.40
CA ALA A 313 1.08 -6.38 -8.15
C ALA A 313 0.70 -4.89 -8.13
N VAL A 314 0.63 -4.31 -6.94
CA VAL A 314 0.34 -2.88 -6.77
C VAL A 314 1.36 -2.18 -5.88
N SER A 315 1.63 -0.90 -6.16
CA SER A 315 2.08 0.06 -5.16
C SER A 315 0.88 0.91 -4.75
N CYS A 316 0.70 1.09 -3.44
CA CYS A 316 -0.44 1.84 -2.91
C CYS A 316 -0.20 3.36 -2.95
N SER A 317 -1.18 4.14 -2.52
CA SER A 317 -1.10 5.60 -2.44
C SER A 317 0.04 6.14 -1.55
N ALA A 318 0.70 5.30 -0.76
CA ALA A 318 1.89 5.68 -0.01
C ALA A 318 3.19 5.60 -0.84
N ASP A 319 3.19 4.91 -1.95
CA ASP A 319 4.24 4.83 -3.01
C ASP A 319 5.71 4.82 -2.47
N ARG A 320 6.00 3.92 -1.53
CA ARG A 320 7.23 3.91 -0.73
C ARG A 320 8.36 3.17 -1.42
N GLN A 321 9.11 3.86 -2.24
CA GLN A 321 10.35 3.37 -2.85
C GLN A 321 11.30 4.51 -3.19
N VAL A 322 12.59 4.22 -3.21
CA VAL A 322 13.67 5.15 -3.53
C VAL A 322 14.80 4.42 -4.22
N LEU A 323 15.39 5.03 -5.23
CA LEU A 323 16.62 4.56 -5.86
C LEU A 323 17.84 5.11 -5.12
N ALA A 324 18.92 4.33 -5.14
CA ALA A 324 20.20 4.76 -4.60
C ALA A 324 21.34 4.26 -5.49
N LYS A 325 22.46 4.95 -5.45
CA LYS A 325 23.70 4.51 -6.11
C LYS A 325 24.92 4.94 -5.30
N ILE A 326 25.95 4.09 -5.36
CA ILE A 326 27.28 4.38 -4.84
C ILE A 326 28.24 4.37 -6.01
N THR A 327 28.98 5.45 -6.15
CA THR A 327 30.00 5.66 -7.20
C THR A 327 31.28 6.17 -6.55
N ALA A 328 32.32 6.39 -7.33
CA ALA A 328 33.56 6.99 -6.83
C ALA A 328 33.40 8.47 -6.40
N ASP A 329 32.29 9.11 -6.74
CA ASP A 329 31.98 10.49 -6.41
C ASP A 329 31.12 10.62 -5.15
N GLY A 330 30.68 9.50 -4.56
CA GLY A 330 29.89 9.47 -3.35
C GLY A 330 28.71 8.50 -3.36
N VAL A 331 27.89 8.64 -2.35
CA VAL A 331 26.65 7.89 -2.08
C VAL A 331 25.48 8.81 -2.35
N PHE A 332 24.54 8.33 -3.14
CA PHE A 332 23.43 9.14 -3.63
C PHE A 332 22.09 8.45 -3.37
N LEU A 333 21.11 9.23 -2.95
CA LEU A 333 19.68 8.83 -2.91
C LEU A 333 18.88 9.59 -3.95
N GLU A 334 17.84 8.95 -4.52
CA GLU A 334 16.85 9.63 -5.34
C GLU A 334 16.26 10.82 -4.59
N GLU A 335 16.13 11.95 -5.27
CA GLU A 335 15.53 13.15 -4.69
C GLU A 335 14.01 13.00 -4.58
N LEU A 336 13.51 12.96 -3.35
CA LEU A 336 12.08 12.96 -3.04
C LEU A 336 11.62 14.37 -2.64
N GLU A 337 10.31 14.61 -2.74
CA GLU A 337 9.72 15.92 -2.49
C GLU A 337 9.66 16.24 -0.99
N THR A 338 10.28 17.31 -0.59
CA THR A 338 10.34 17.80 0.80
C THR A 338 9.29 18.88 1.10
N ASP A 339 8.71 19.51 0.06
CA ASP A 339 7.64 20.50 0.18
C ASP A 339 6.38 20.09 -0.62
N PRO A 340 5.63 19.07 -0.17
CA PRO A 340 4.41 18.66 -0.85
C PRO A 340 3.28 19.71 -0.85
N ALA A 341 3.38 20.77 -0.04
CA ALA A 341 2.36 21.80 0.04
C ALA A 341 2.16 22.53 -1.29
N GLN A 342 3.18 22.61 -2.13
CA GLN A 342 3.08 23.19 -3.47
C GLN A 342 2.08 22.48 -4.40
N TYR A 343 1.69 21.24 -4.09
CA TYR A 343 0.70 20.46 -4.84
C TYR A 343 -0.72 20.62 -4.30
N LEU A 344 -0.93 21.28 -3.15
CA LEU A 344 -2.27 21.59 -2.67
C LEU A 344 -2.85 22.75 -3.48
N PRO A 345 -4.15 22.70 -3.84
CA PRO A 345 -4.81 23.84 -4.47
C PRO A 345 -5.07 24.96 -3.45
N ASP A 346 -5.14 26.21 -3.92
CA ASP A 346 -5.51 27.39 -3.12
C ASP A 346 -7.00 27.40 -2.70
N THR A 347 -7.80 26.48 -3.26
CA THR A 347 -9.24 26.36 -2.98
C THR A 347 -9.51 25.68 -1.64
N THR A 348 -10.61 26.06 -0.99
CA THR A 348 -11.02 25.45 0.29
C THR A 348 -11.49 24.00 0.13
N ALA A 349 -11.53 23.27 1.24
CA ALA A 349 -12.02 21.88 1.23
C ALA A 349 -13.47 21.76 0.76
N GLU A 350 -14.30 22.73 1.14
CA GLU A 350 -15.73 22.77 0.87
C GLU A 350 -16.05 22.90 -0.61
N ASP A 351 -15.25 23.67 -1.35
CA ASP A 351 -15.42 23.88 -2.79
C ASP A 351 -15.19 22.63 -3.65
N LEU A 352 -14.46 21.64 -3.11
CA LEU A 352 -14.01 20.47 -3.87
C LEU A 352 -14.78 19.17 -3.58
N THR A 353 -15.50 19.07 -2.46
CA THR A 353 -15.80 17.75 -1.89
C THR A 353 -17.28 17.42 -1.63
N GLY A 354 -18.23 18.30 -1.97
CA GLY A 354 -19.66 18.04 -1.82
C GLY A 354 -20.14 17.88 -0.35
N ASP A 355 -21.39 17.48 -0.17
CA ASP A 355 -22.07 17.40 1.14
C ASP A 355 -21.46 16.33 2.05
N VAL A 356 -21.47 16.59 3.36
CA VAL A 356 -21.04 15.68 4.41
C VAL A 356 -22.10 15.57 5.51
N VAL A 357 -22.39 14.38 5.98
CA VAL A 357 -23.37 14.10 7.04
C VAL A 357 -22.65 13.99 8.38
N PRO A 358 -22.93 14.88 9.35
CA PRO A 358 -22.34 14.77 10.68
C PRO A 358 -23.03 13.68 11.51
N ILE A 359 -22.22 12.84 12.18
CA ILE A 359 -22.68 11.76 13.07
C ILE A 359 -22.04 11.94 14.44
N ASP A 360 -22.86 12.19 15.47
CA ASP A 360 -22.41 12.24 16.86
C ASP A 360 -22.41 10.84 17.47
N LEU A 361 -21.21 10.30 17.69
CA LEU A 361 -20.99 8.94 18.24
C LEU A 361 -21.23 8.83 19.75
N ARG A 362 -21.53 9.93 20.44
CA ARG A 362 -21.93 9.93 21.88
C ARG A 362 -23.39 9.58 22.07
N ARG A 363 -24.16 9.57 20.99
CA ARG A 363 -25.57 9.16 21.01
C ARG A 363 -25.68 7.64 21.18
N PRO A 364 -26.80 7.13 21.69
CA PRO A 364 -27.06 5.69 21.74
C PRO A 364 -26.90 5.04 20.36
N MET A 365 -26.38 3.81 20.32
CA MET A 365 -26.18 3.05 19.08
C MET A 365 -27.45 2.94 18.22
N THR A 366 -28.62 2.83 18.87
CA THR A 366 -29.93 2.82 18.18
C THR A 366 -30.20 4.10 17.40
N GLU A 367 -29.80 5.26 17.93
CA GLU A 367 -29.98 6.56 17.26
C GLU A 367 -28.95 6.77 16.16
N ILE A 368 -27.70 6.33 16.39
CA ILE A 368 -26.66 6.36 15.36
C ILE A 368 -27.11 5.55 14.14
N ARG A 369 -27.60 4.33 14.36
CA ARG A 369 -28.09 3.46 13.28
C ARG A 369 -29.34 4.05 12.60
N ALA A 370 -30.26 4.64 13.35
CA ALA A 370 -31.44 5.32 12.80
C ALA A 370 -31.07 6.52 11.91
N GLU A 371 -29.95 7.17 12.17
CA GLU A 371 -29.44 8.22 11.27
C GLU A 371 -28.77 7.61 10.03
N LEU A 372 -27.88 6.63 10.20
CA LEU A 372 -27.17 5.99 9.08
C LEU A 372 -28.11 5.36 8.05
N THR A 373 -29.22 4.73 8.47
CA THR A 373 -30.19 4.09 7.53
C THR A 373 -30.89 5.06 6.59
N ARG A 374 -30.81 6.38 6.84
CA ARG A 374 -31.42 7.42 5.97
C ARG A 374 -30.55 7.72 4.75
N HIS A 375 -29.30 7.29 4.75
CA HIS A 375 -28.31 7.66 3.76
C HIS A 375 -27.89 6.45 2.90
N PRO A 376 -27.74 6.61 1.59
CA PRO A 376 -27.28 5.53 0.71
C PRO A 376 -25.80 5.20 0.90
N VAL A 377 -25.35 4.06 0.37
CA VAL A 377 -23.92 3.73 0.24
C VAL A 377 -23.18 4.82 -0.52
N ALA A 378 -21.88 4.94 -0.29
CA ALA A 378 -20.98 6.01 -0.75
C ALA A 378 -21.26 7.41 -0.15
N THR A 379 -22.23 7.58 0.74
CA THR A 379 -22.42 8.83 1.48
C THR A 379 -21.22 9.11 2.39
N ARG A 380 -20.68 10.34 2.30
CA ARG A 380 -19.59 10.81 3.17
C ARG A 380 -20.13 11.27 4.52
N LEU A 381 -19.45 10.82 5.57
CA LEU A 381 -19.78 11.08 6.96
C LEU A 381 -18.65 11.86 7.65
N SER A 382 -19.00 12.68 8.64
CA SER A 382 -18.09 13.30 9.61
C SER A 382 -18.41 12.75 11.00
N LEU A 383 -17.53 11.92 11.56
CA LEU A 383 -17.75 11.24 12.82
C LEU A 383 -17.13 12.04 13.98
N THR A 384 -17.89 12.29 15.05
CA THR A 384 -17.38 12.96 16.27
C THR A 384 -17.80 12.20 17.51
N GLY A 385 -16.84 11.82 18.36
CA GLY A 385 -17.07 11.09 19.63
C GLY A 385 -16.20 9.84 19.77
N PRO A 386 -16.58 8.90 20.66
CA PRO A 386 -15.79 7.71 20.95
C PRO A 386 -15.89 6.64 19.86
N LEU A 387 -14.73 6.04 19.52
CA LEU A 387 -14.61 4.83 18.72
C LEU A 387 -13.83 3.78 19.49
N MET A 388 -14.27 2.52 19.46
CA MET A 388 -13.49 1.40 19.97
C MET A 388 -12.58 0.88 18.88
N VAL A 389 -11.31 0.70 19.19
CA VAL A 389 -10.33 0.13 18.26
C VAL A 389 -10.04 -1.29 18.68
N ALA A 390 -10.33 -2.25 17.81
CA ALA A 390 -10.05 -3.66 18.01
C ALA A 390 -9.83 -4.34 16.66
N ARG A 391 -8.92 -5.31 16.62
CA ARG A 391 -8.66 -6.08 15.41
C ARG A 391 -8.23 -7.52 15.73
N ASP A 392 -7.52 -8.18 14.89
CA ASP A 392 -7.24 -9.62 14.83
C ASP A 392 -7.20 -10.36 16.17
N ILE A 393 -6.20 -10.09 17.03
CA ILE A 393 -6.01 -10.83 18.29
C ILE A 393 -7.11 -10.48 19.29
N ALA A 394 -7.50 -9.21 19.38
CA ALA A 394 -8.60 -8.79 20.26
C ALA A 394 -9.93 -9.46 19.86
N HIS A 395 -10.23 -9.53 18.54
CA HIS A 395 -11.44 -10.25 18.06
C HIS A 395 -11.39 -11.73 18.40
N ALA A 396 -10.25 -12.40 18.22
CA ALA A 396 -10.09 -13.82 18.58
C ALA A 396 -10.36 -14.04 20.07
N LYS A 397 -9.76 -13.23 20.96
CA LYS A 397 -9.98 -13.32 22.42
C LYS A 397 -11.45 -13.07 22.83
N ILE A 398 -12.11 -12.10 22.20
CA ILE A 398 -13.52 -11.82 22.46
C ILE A 398 -14.39 -12.99 21.95
N ALA A 399 -14.09 -13.57 20.79
CA ALA A 399 -14.80 -14.74 20.27
C ALA A 399 -14.65 -15.97 21.19
N GLU A 400 -13.45 -16.20 21.75
CA GLU A 400 -13.20 -17.27 22.75
C GLU A 400 -14.06 -17.05 24.01
N ARG A 401 -14.17 -15.82 24.52
CA ARG A 401 -15.01 -15.48 25.67
C ARG A 401 -16.50 -15.71 25.39
N LEU A 402 -16.98 -15.30 24.23
CA LEU A 402 -18.36 -15.59 23.79
C LEU A 402 -18.62 -17.10 23.71
N ALA A 403 -17.68 -17.89 23.18
CA ALA A 403 -17.79 -19.34 23.12
C ALA A 403 -17.79 -19.99 24.51
N ALA A 404 -17.14 -19.35 25.49
CA ALA A 404 -17.19 -19.75 26.91
C ALA A 404 -18.48 -19.32 27.64
N GLY A 405 -19.41 -18.64 26.95
CA GLY A 405 -20.70 -18.17 27.50
C GLY A 405 -20.63 -16.82 28.19
N GLU A 406 -19.54 -16.07 28.06
CA GLU A 406 -19.47 -14.70 28.55
C GLU A 406 -20.31 -13.76 27.68
N PRO A 407 -20.87 -12.67 28.19
CA PRO A 407 -21.60 -11.70 27.41
C PRO A 407 -20.66 -10.89 26.49
N MET A 408 -21.24 -10.32 25.43
CA MET A 408 -20.53 -9.34 24.56
C MET A 408 -20.06 -8.16 25.41
N PRO A 409 -18.79 -7.71 25.27
CA PRO A 409 -18.30 -6.54 25.98
C PRO A 409 -19.13 -5.29 25.69
N ARG A 410 -19.48 -4.55 26.77
CA ARG A 410 -20.35 -3.37 26.68
C ARG A 410 -19.82 -2.32 25.70
N TYR A 411 -18.51 -2.13 25.65
CA TYR A 411 -17.90 -1.15 24.76
C TYR A 411 -18.12 -1.48 23.26
N LEU A 412 -18.30 -2.76 22.87
CA LEU A 412 -18.66 -3.13 21.49
C LEU A 412 -20.17 -3.07 21.21
N ILE A 413 -21.00 -3.06 22.26
CA ILE A 413 -22.46 -2.84 22.16
C ILE A 413 -22.75 -1.34 22.02
N ASP A 414 -22.11 -0.54 22.85
CA ASP A 414 -22.44 0.88 23.02
C ASP A 414 -21.75 1.79 22.00
N HIS A 415 -20.65 1.35 21.35
CA HIS A 415 -19.85 2.17 20.45
C HIS A 415 -19.51 1.48 19.13
N PRO A 416 -19.31 2.25 18.05
CA PRO A 416 -18.75 1.72 16.80
C PRO A 416 -17.33 1.16 17.00
N VAL A 417 -17.00 0.11 16.26
CA VAL A 417 -15.66 -0.48 16.27
C VAL A 417 -14.84 -0.09 15.05
N TYR A 418 -13.62 0.36 15.25
CA TYR A 418 -12.66 0.72 14.23
C TYR A 418 -11.55 -0.33 14.15
N TYR A 419 -11.45 -1.01 13.03
CA TYR A 419 -10.36 -1.96 12.77
C TYR A 419 -9.13 -1.18 12.34
N ALA A 420 -8.26 -0.90 13.28
CA ALA A 420 -7.12 -0.03 13.10
C ALA A 420 -5.99 -0.36 14.07
N GLY A 421 -4.85 0.29 13.91
CA GLY A 421 -3.74 0.21 14.85
C GLY A 421 -2.68 1.25 14.52
N PRO A 422 -2.13 1.94 15.53
CA PRO A 422 -1.17 3.01 15.34
C PRO A 422 0.23 2.50 14.96
N ALA A 423 1.04 3.40 14.40
CA ALA A 423 2.50 3.36 14.51
C ALA A 423 2.93 3.84 15.90
N LYS A 424 4.24 3.92 16.20
CA LYS A 424 4.72 4.43 17.49
C LYS A 424 4.25 5.87 17.71
N THR A 425 3.83 6.16 18.93
CA THR A 425 3.38 7.50 19.32
C THR A 425 4.58 8.38 19.63
N PRO A 426 4.79 9.48 18.90
CA PRO A 426 5.82 10.47 19.23
C PRO A 426 5.49 11.23 20.51
N GLU A 427 6.49 11.76 21.17
CA GLU A 427 6.32 12.63 22.33
C GLU A 427 5.48 13.87 21.96
N GLY A 428 4.50 14.20 22.80
CA GLY A 428 3.61 15.34 22.60
C GLY A 428 2.43 15.11 21.63
N PHE A 429 2.30 13.92 21.04
CA PHE A 429 1.17 13.55 20.20
C PHE A 429 0.18 12.65 20.93
N ALA A 430 -1.10 12.75 20.57
CA ALA A 430 -2.13 11.83 21.08
C ALA A 430 -1.93 10.40 20.56
N SER A 431 -1.39 10.27 19.34
CA SER A 431 -1.11 8.99 18.68
C SER A 431 0.03 9.10 17.66
N GLY A 432 0.67 7.99 17.33
CA GLY A 432 1.40 7.84 16.08
C GLY A 432 0.46 7.76 14.88
N SER A 433 0.98 7.70 13.67
CA SER A 433 0.17 7.55 12.45
C SER A 433 -0.85 6.44 12.64
N PHE A 434 -2.14 6.74 12.47
CA PHE A 434 -3.25 5.88 12.84
C PHE A 434 -4.20 5.70 11.66
N GLY A 435 -4.26 4.53 11.10
CA GLY A 435 -5.08 4.30 9.91
C GLY A 435 -5.79 2.95 9.94
N PRO A 436 -6.78 2.78 9.04
CA PRO A 436 -7.58 1.56 8.97
C PRO A 436 -6.76 0.35 8.53
N THR A 437 -7.07 -0.82 9.12
CA THR A 437 -6.60 -2.11 8.61
C THR A 437 -7.59 -2.72 7.62
N THR A 438 -7.17 -3.77 6.91
CA THR A 438 -8.02 -4.51 5.98
C THR A 438 -9.17 -5.19 6.73
N ALA A 439 -10.40 -4.81 6.38
CA ALA A 439 -11.61 -5.27 7.07
C ALA A 439 -11.86 -6.77 6.94
N GLY A 440 -11.59 -7.36 5.77
CA GLY A 440 -11.88 -8.77 5.47
C GLY A 440 -11.22 -9.78 6.42
N ARG A 441 -10.19 -9.38 7.17
CA ARG A 441 -9.56 -10.25 8.18
C ARG A 441 -10.48 -10.57 9.35
N MET A 442 -11.43 -9.70 9.66
CA MET A 442 -12.40 -9.85 10.73
C MET A 442 -13.76 -10.40 10.29
N ASP A 443 -13.93 -10.74 8.99
CA ASP A 443 -15.23 -11.17 8.45
C ASP A 443 -15.83 -12.37 9.18
N THR A 444 -14.99 -13.32 9.63
CA THR A 444 -15.43 -14.53 10.32
C THR A 444 -16.08 -14.28 11.68
N TYR A 445 -15.84 -13.11 12.30
CA TYR A 445 -16.39 -12.76 13.60
C TYR A 445 -17.70 -11.98 13.51
N VAL A 446 -18.01 -11.36 12.36
CA VAL A 446 -19.06 -10.34 12.23
C VAL A 446 -20.44 -10.90 12.56
N ASP A 447 -20.81 -12.05 12.00
CA ASP A 447 -22.13 -12.66 12.21
C ASP A 447 -22.35 -12.96 13.71
N GLN A 448 -21.39 -13.61 14.37
CA GLN A 448 -21.45 -13.93 15.80
C GLN A 448 -21.53 -12.67 16.67
N PHE A 449 -20.73 -11.65 16.35
CA PHE A 449 -20.67 -10.43 17.16
C PHE A 449 -21.96 -9.61 17.02
N GLN A 450 -22.48 -9.48 15.80
CA GLN A 450 -23.74 -8.77 15.56
C GLN A 450 -24.93 -9.52 16.15
N ALA A 451 -24.96 -10.86 16.07
CA ALA A 451 -25.97 -11.68 16.75
C ALA A 451 -25.98 -11.47 18.27
N ALA A 452 -24.79 -11.23 18.87
CA ALA A 452 -24.65 -10.90 20.30
C ALA A 452 -24.90 -9.40 20.61
N GLY A 453 -25.32 -8.59 19.63
CA GLY A 453 -25.64 -7.17 19.78
C GLY A 453 -24.44 -6.23 19.75
N GLY A 454 -23.23 -6.72 19.49
CA GLY A 454 -22.00 -5.92 19.39
C GLY A 454 -21.56 -5.63 17.96
N SER A 455 -20.64 -4.69 17.79
CA SER A 455 -20.03 -4.33 16.50
C SER A 455 -21.04 -4.02 15.39
N LEU A 456 -22.19 -3.45 15.75
CA LEU A 456 -23.26 -3.11 14.81
C LEU A 456 -22.86 -2.00 13.81
N VAL A 457 -21.88 -1.17 14.16
CA VAL A 457 -21.26 -0.21 13.25
C VAL A 457 -19.75 -0.47 13.25
N MET A 458 -19.23 -0.88 12.09
CA MET A 458 -17.82 -1.21 11.89
C MET A 458 -17.18 -0.17 10.99
N LEU A 459 -15.95 0.22 11.26
CA LEU A 459 -15.14 1.15 10.46
C LEU A 459 -13.81 0.50 10.11
N ALA A 460 -13.42 0.49 8.82
CA ALA A 460 -12.14 -0.08 8.37
C ALA A 460 -11.84 0.33 6.91
N LYS A 461 -10.99 -0.41 6.21
CA LYS A 461 -10.78 -0.26 4.76
C LYS A 461 -10.94 -1.57 4.00
N GLY A 462 -11.27 -1.45 2.72
CA GLY A 462 -11.38 -2.59 1.80
C GLY A 462 -12.79 -3.16 1.73
N ASN A 463 -12.98 -4.02 0.74
CA ASN A 463 -14.23 -4.76 0.54
C ASN A 463 -14.40 -5.86 1.59
N ARG A 464 -15.65 -6.25 1.82
CA ARG A 464 -16.04 -7.33 2.75
C ARG A 464 -16.56 -8.55 1.96
N SER A 465 -16.66 -9.68 2.64
CA SER A 465 -17.33 -10.86 2.08
C SER A 465 -18.86 -10.69 2.06
N PRO A 466 -19.58 -11.40 1.18
CA PRO A 466 -21.06 -11.38 1.16
C PRO A 466 -21.70 -11.83 2.48
N ALA A 467 -20.96 -12.55 3.34
CA ALA A 467 -21.44 -12.93 4.65
C ALA A 467 -21.63 -11.70 5.57
N VAL A 468 -20.73 -10.72 5.47
CA VAL A 468 -20.85 -9.46 6.23
C VAL A 468 -22.04 -8.63 5.76
N THR A 469 -22.28 -8.54 4.45
CA THR A 469 -23.45 -7.86 3.89
C THR A 469 -24.74 -8.48 4.40
N ARG A 470 -24.82 -9.83 4.43
CA ARG A 470 -25.98 -10.54 5.01
C ARG A 470 -26.12 -10.31 6.51
N ALA A 471 -25.03 -10.31 7.27
CA ALA A 471 -25.06 -10.03 8.72
C ALA A 471 -25.59 -8.61 8.98
N CYS A 472 -25.07 -7.60 8.27
CA CYS A 472 -25.57 -6.22 8.36
C CYS A 472 -27.08 -6.15 8.06
N GLN A 473 -27.56 -6.82 7.02
CA GLN A 473 -28.99 -6.88 6.70
C GLN A 473 -29.80 -7.58 7.80
N THR A 474 -29.30 -8.67 8.38
CA THR A 474 -30.01 -9.46 9.39
C THR A 474 -30.13 -8.75 10.72
N TYR A 475 -29.03 -8.12 11.17
CA TYR A 475 -28.95 -7.52 12.50
C TYR A 475 -29.07 -5.99 12.50
N GLY A 476 -29.27 -5.39 11.31
CA GLY A 476 -29.33 -3.94 11.12
C GLY A 476 -27.98 -3.26 11.36
N GLY A 477 -26.89 -3.89 10.91
CA GLY A 477 -25.54 -3.38 11.04
C GLY A 477 -25.11 -2.50 9.87
N PHE A 478 -23.94 -1.85 10.03
CA PHE A 478 -23.32 -1.02 9.00
C PHE A 478 -21.81 -1.29 8.94
N TYR A 479 -21.27 -1.24 7.71
CA TYR A 479 -19.84 -1.16 7.51
C TYR A 479 -19.49 0.19 6.87
N LEU A 480 -18.61 0.93 7.54
CA LEU A 480 -18.11 2.24 7.12
C LEU A 480 -16.68 2.10 6.61
N GLY A 481 -16.37 2.79 5.52
CA GLY A 481 -15.01 2.90 4.98
C GLY A 481 -14.27 4.11 5.54
N SER A 482 -13.06 3.91 6.03
CA SER A 482 -12.11 4.97 6.39
C SER A 482 -11.08 5.16 5.29
N VAL A 483 -10.58 6.39 5.11
CA VAL A 483 -9.56 6.69 4.09
C VAL A 483 -8.27 5.92 4.37
N GLY A 484 -7.90 5.04 3.46
CA GLY A 484 -6.63 4.34 3.52
C GLY A 484 -5.49 5.16 2.93
N GLY A 485 -4.30 5.07 3.53
CA GLY A 485 -3.11 5.80 3.06
C GLY A 485 -2.91 7.18 3.70
N ALA A 486 -3.88 7.71 4.46
CA ALA A 486 -3.83 9.03 5.08
C ALA A 486 -3.60 8.99 6.60
N ALA A 487 -2.74 8.07 7.08
CA ALA A 487 -2.64 7.76 8.51
C ALA A 487 -2.02 8.88 9.37
N ALA A 488 -1.10 9.66 8.86
CA ALA A 488 -0.53 10.82 9.54
C ALA A 488 -1.59 11.92 9.70
N ARG A 489 -2.38 12.14 8.63
CA ARG A 489 -3.52 13.07 8.61
C ARG A 489 -4.58 12.68 9.62
N LEU A 490 -5.01 11.40 9.61
CA LEU A 490 -6.03 10.90 10.53
C LEU A 490 -5.59 11.04 12.00
N ALA A 491 -4.33 10.71 12.30
CA ALA A 491 -3.80 10.81 13.66
C ALA A 491 -3.70 12.26 14.15
N LYS A 492 -3.16 13.16 13.31
CA LYS A 492 -2.84 14.54 13.73
C LYS A 492 -4.09 15.41 13.88
N ASP A 493 -5.02 15.31 12.92
CA ASP A 493 -6.08 16.30 12.80
C ASP A 493 -7.43 15.82 13.34
N PHE A 494 -7.65 14.50 13.42
CA PHE A 494 -8.95 13.96 13.80
C PHE A 494 -8.96 13.14 15.10
N ILE A 495 -7.83 12.59 15.57
CA ILE A 495 -7.76 11.82 16.81
C ILE A 495 -7.25 12.71 17.93
N THR A 496 -8.09 12.92 18.95
CA THR A 496 -7.79 13.85 20.06
C THR A 496 -7.34 13.16 21.34
N ARG A 497 -7.70 11.88 21.53
CA ARG A 497 -7.32 11.07 22.69
C ARG A 497 -7.24 9.60 22.31
N VAL A 498 -6.32 8.87 22.94
CA VAL A 498 -6.15 7.41 22.79
C VAL A 498 -5.92 6.81 24.18
N GLU A 499 -6.67 5.75 24.55
CA GLU A 499 -6.58 5.07 25.83
C GLU A 499 -6.75 3.56 25.64
N ALA A 500 -5.83 2.74 26.16
CA ALA A 500 -6.00 1.28 26.18
C ALA A 500 -7.00 0.89 27.26
N ILE A 501 -8.04 0.13 26.90
CA ILE A 501 -9.11 -0.27 27.82
C ILE A 501 -9.09 -1.77 28.13
N GLU A 502 -8.57 -2.61 27.24
CA GLU A 502 -8.44 -4.05 27.47
C GLU A 502 -7.23 -4.62 26.72
N TYR A 503 -6.58 -5.64 27.27
CA TYR A 503 -5.39 -6.34 26.71
C TYR A 503 -4.19 -5.41 26.41
N PRO A 504 -3.76 -4.52 27.32
CA PRO A 504 -2.67 -3.57 27.04
C PRO A 504 -1.34 -4.26 26.69
N GLU A 505 -1.15 -5.50 27.17
CA GLU A 505 0.02 -6.34 26.87
C GLU A 505 0.15 -6.69 25.37
N LEU A 506 -0.94 -6.61 24.61
CA LEU A 506 -0.94 -6.87 23.18
C LEU A 506 -0.43 -5.69 22.35
N GLY A 507 -0.10 -4.55 22.99
CA GLY A 507 0.40 -3.37 22.28
C GLY A 507 -0.58 -2.90 21.20
N MET A 508 -0.15 -2.88 19.93
CA MET A 508 -1.00 -2.44 18.81
C MET A 508 -2.24 -3.33 18.56
N GLU A 509 -2.33 -4.50 19.16
CA GLU A 509 -3.47 -5.42 19.10
C GLU A 509 -4.40 -5.31 20.33
N ALA A 510 -4.09 -4.43 21.28
CA ALA A 510 -4.96 -4.13 22.42
C ALA A 510 -6.30 -3.57 21.95
N VAL A 511 -7.28 -3.56 22.85
CA VAL A 511 -8.52 -2.80 22.67
C VAL A 511 -8.28 -1.38 23.17
N TRP A 512 -8.52 -0.41 22.29
CA TRP A 512 -8.35 1.01 22.59
C TRP A 512 -9.67 1.74 22.49
N GLN A 513 -9.85 2.76 23.31
CA GLN A 513 -10.84 3.81 23.07
C GLN A 513 -10.13 5.03 22.51
N ILE A 514 -10.63 5.56 21.41
CA ILE A 514 -10.16 6.83 20.84
C ILE A 514 -11.30 7.83 20.79
N GLU A 515 -10.98 9.10 20.99
CA GLU A 515 -11.89 10.22 20.74
C GLU A 515 -11.55 10.85 19.41
N VAL A 516 -12.55 10.98 18.55
CA VAL A 516 -12.39 11.60 17.24
C VAL A 516 -13.24 12.86 17.10
N ARG A 517 -12.77 13.78 16.23
CA ARG A 517 -13.51 14.99 15.84
C ARG A 517 -13.46 15.11 14.33
N ASP A 518 -14.64 15.25 13.72
CA ASP A 518 -14.83 15.42 12.27
C ASP A 518 -14.13 14.33 11.42
N PHE A 519 -14.01 13.12 11.97
CA PHE A 519 -13.30 11.99 11.35
C PHE A 519 -14.02 11.53 10.09
N PRO A 520 -13.35 11.49 8.92
CA PRO A 520 -13.99 11.15 7.66
C PRO A 520 -14.27 9.67 7.53
N ALA A 521 -15.50 9.34 7.14
CA ALA A 521 -15.93 7.98 6.84
C ALA A 521 -16.94 7.94 5.69
N PHE A 522 -17.23 6.75 5.17
CA PHE A 522 -18.17 6.52 4.07
C PHE A 522 -19.03 5.29 4.36
N ILE A 523 -20.32 5.32 4.06
CA ILE A 523 -21.17 4.13 4.15
C ILE A 523 -20.79 3.18 3.01
N ILE A 524 -20.36 1.97 3.33
CA ILE A 524 -19.96 0.94 2.35
C ILE A 524 -20.97 -0.21 2.29
N VAL A 525 -21.42 -0.70 3.45
CA VAL A 525 -22.50 -1.68 3.54
C VAL A 525 -23.55 -1.14 4.51
N ASP A 526 -24.81 -1.17 4.10
CA ASP A 526 -25.93 -0.70 4.91
C ASP A 526 -26.77 -1.86 5.50
N ASP A 527 -27.72 -1.49 6.35
CA ASP A 527 -28.67 -2.39 7.02
C ASP A 527 -29.75 -2.97 6.08
N LYS A 528 -29.76 -2.57 4.81
CA LYS A 528 -30.68 -3.04 3.77
C LYS A 528 -30.04 -4.10 2.88
N GLY A 529 -28.72 -4.34 3.07
CA GLY A 529 -27.93 -5.27 2.26
C GLY A 529 -27.38 -4.67 0.98
N ASN A 530 -27.35 -3.32 0.86
CA ASN A 530 -26.62 -2.66 -0.22
C ASN A 530 -25.13 -2.69 0.10
N ASP A 531 -24.31 -2.98 -0.90
CA ASP A 531 -22.86 -3.08 -0.80
C ASP A 531 -22.22 -2.32 -1.96
N PHE A 532 -21.51 -1.24 -1.65
CA PHE A 532 -20.83 -0.39 -2.63
C PHE A 532 -19.96 -1.20 -3.60
N PHE A 533 -19.27 -2.23 -3.13
CA PHE A 533 -18.37 -3.02 -3.98
C PHE A 533 -19.11 -4.06 -4.83
N ALA A 534 -20.30 -4.51 -4.42
CA ALA A 534 -21.12 -5.39 -5.24
C ALA A 534 -21.70 -4.65 -6.45
N ASP A 535 -21.99 -3.37 -6.31
CA ASP A 535 -22.60 -2.53 -7.34
C ASP A 535 -21.58 -1.93 -8.34
N THR A 536 -20.28 -1.94 -8.00
CA THR A 536 -19.20 -1.34 -8.84
C THR A 536 -18.71 -2.26 -9.96
N GLY A 537 -19.21 -3.48 -10.11
CA GLY A 537 -18.94 -4.35 -11.24
C GLY A 537 -19.67 -3.89 -12.50
N GLY A 538 -19.14 -2.87 -13.21
CA GLY A 538 -19.66 -2.45 -14.52
C GLY A 538 -19.74 -3.62 -15.52
N PRO A 539 -20.59 -3.54 -16.57
CA PRO A 539 -20.75 -4.63 -17.53
C PRO A 539 -19.39 -4.97 -18.16
N LEU A 540 -19.10 -6.27 -18.26
CA LEU A 540 -17.93 -6.81 -18.95
C LEU A 540 -17.76 -6.09 -20.29
N LEU A 541 -16.57 -5.60 -20.57
CA LEU A 541 -16.23 -5.02 -21.87
C LEU A 541 -16.49 -6.05 -22.97
N THR A 542 -17.58 -5.88 -23.70
CA THR A 542 -17.76 -6.57 -24.98
C THR A 542 -16.90 -5.84 -26.01
N ILE A 543 -15.99 -6.57 -26.62
CA ILE A 543 -15.17 -6.09 -27.74
C ILE A 543 -16.12 -5.73 -28.88
N GLY A 544 -16.33 -4.45 -29.10
CA GLY A 544 -17.21 -3.97 -30.16
C GLY A 544 -17.49 -2.47 -30.15
N ASN A 545 -17.28 -1.81 -29.01
CA ASN A 545 -17.45 -0.36 -28.90
C ASN A 545 -16.13 0.34 -28.61
N ARG A 546 -15.21 0.34 -29.59
CA ARG A 546 -14.24 1.43 -29.70
C ARG A 546 -14.96 2.63 -30.33
N PRO A 547 -14.82 3.87 -29.77
CA PRO A 547 -15.32 5.06 -30.41
C PRO A 547 -14.64 5.32 -31.74
#